data_4fff745d1314a651466afce12a2cfa9a
#
_entry.id   4fff745d1314a651466afce12a2cfa9a
#
_cell.length_a   1.000
_cell.length_b   1.000
_cell.length_c   1.000
_cell.angle_alpha   90.00
_cell.angle_beta   90.00
_cell.angle_gamma   90.00
#
_symmetry.space_group_name_H-M   'P 1'
#
loop_
_entity.id
_entity.type
_entity.pdbx_description
1 polymer ?
#
loop_
_entity_poly.entity_id
_entity_poly.type
_entity_poly.pdbx_seq_one_letter_code
_entity_poly.pdbx_strand_id
1 'polypeptide(L)'
;RDKRSGRIRKVDNSIGDNVEIMICDIRSYLLAMRYMMAFHPLDQLLMYWDEPTISLDYENHYLHPIIHRNWAGNLIPNVVLSSATLPREDEIVEVIQDFKVKFHDKDPEVYSVISHDFKKSIPIVNQAGFIELPHYMFGEDYDQVLECVEHCKMYKTLMRYFDLREILRFIALVTKRLSECEDSDDDEEEDDDDDTKAEKEKYADDVDTDDNRGLVITSQRYLPENMFADIGEITMTSIKEYYLLLLENIRPKYWARVYDTLNGVRKSKYDSVVNLSTSDAHTLTDGPTIYLTDNVDKVASFMLQIAKIPSVVMDDIMETIDFNTRVLDEIGKIEKLIKDLEGESKDFGSSCGGGDDEKKTRKFTSDTRVNPETERLHIKVEELKKSVKYTALHELFVPNRLEHLKRWTSRTAISNEFTSFVEDEVVAQIMLLNVATHWKLLLLMGIGAITNATDQKYTDIMKTLAKHQKLYLIITATDYIYGTNYQFCHGYIGKDLESMSQEKAIQSMGRIGRGAIQQDYTIRVRHDAIIRHIFTALRSSQKPEVCAMNRLFVSADADADA
;
A
#
# COMPACT_ATOMS: atom_id res chain seq x y z
N ARG A 1 -12.63 -25.88 -8.28
CA ARG A 1 -12.47 -26.97 -7.28
C ARG A 1 -13.81 -27.65 -7.09
N ASP A 2 -13.82 -28.97 -7.12
CA ASP A 2 -15.01 -29.74 -6.79
C ASP A 2 -15.32 -29.54 -5.30
N LYS A 3 -16.55 -29.09 -4.98
CA LYS A 3 -16.98 -28.78 -3.60
C LYS A 3 -16.97 -30.01 -2.67
N ARG A 4 -16.99 -31.25 -3.24
CA ARG A 4 -17.01 -32.50 -2.45
C ARG A 4 -15.64 -33.12 -2.25
N SER A 5 -14.74 -33.04 -3.25
CA SER A 5 -13.45 -33.73 -3.21
C SER A 5 -12.24 -32.79 -3.06
N GLY A 6 -12.43 -31.47 -3.13
CA GLY A 6 -11.35 -30.48 -3.12
C GLY A 6 -10.40 -30.57 -4.32
N ARG A 7 -10.56 -31.55 -5.19
CA ARG A 7 -9.70 -31.77 -6.36
C ARG A 7 -10.01 -30.72 -7.44
N ILE A 8 -8.96 -30.26 -8.09
CA ILE A 8 -9.08 -29.45 -9.30
C ILE A 8 -9.65 -30.37 -10.39
N ARG A 9 -10.88 -30.13 -10.84
CA ARG A 9 -11.36 -30.78 -12.06
C ARG A 9 -10.43 -30.39 -13.21
N LYS A 10 -10.09 -31.37 -14.07
CA LYS A 10 -9.51 -31.05 -15.38
C LYS A 10 -10.47 -30.06 -16.05
N VAL A 11 -10.00 -28.87 -16.29
CA VAL A 11 -10.70 -27.92 -17.15
C VAL A 11 -10.68 -28.57 -18.53
N ASP A 12 -11.84 -28.67 -19.17
CA ASP A 12 -11.89 -29.11 -20.55
C ASP A 12 -11.34 -27.97 -21.42
N ASN A 13 -10.07 -28.11 -21.80
CA ASN A 13 -9.36 -27.15 -22.64
C ASN A 13 -9.52 -27.48 -24.12
N SER A 14 -10.50 -28.28 -24.48
CA SER A 14 -10.73 -28.72 -25.87
C SER A 14 -11.19 -27.60 -26.80
N ILE A 15 -11.53 -26.40 -26.29
CA ILE A 15 -12.05 -25.28 -27.07
C ILE A 15 -11.24 -24.01 -26.76
N GLY A 16 -9.92 -24.07 -27.04
CA GLY A 16 -9.01 -22.94 -26.80
C GLY A 16 -9.32 -21.68 -27.63
N ASP A 17 -9.98 -21.85 -28.77
CA ASP A 17 -10.52 -20.79 -29.62
C ASP A 17 -11.64 -19.95 -28.98
N ASN A 18 -12.27 -20.46 -27.92
CA ASN A 18 -13.25 -19.72 -27.12
C ASN A 18 -12.63 -19.00 -25.89
N VAL A 19 -11.32 -19.09 -25.70
CA VAL A 19 -10.63 -18.41 -24.61
C VAL A 19 -10.30 -16.99 -25.03
N GLU A 20 -11.07 -16.03 -24.53
CA GLU A 20 -10.86 -14.61 -24.82
C GLU A 20 -9.82 -13.97 -23.89
N ILE A 21 -9.76 -14.40 -22.62
CA ILE A 21 -8.84 -13.87 -21.61
C ILE A 21 -8.15 -15.03 -20.88
N MET A 22 -6.82 -14.99 -20.86
CA MET A 22 -6.01 -15.91 -20.07
C MET A 22 -5.25 -15.14 -19.00
N ILE A 23 -5.50 -15.48 -17.73
CA ILE A 23 -4.81 -14.90 -16.57
C ILE A 23 -3.78 -15.90 -16.06
N CYS A 24 -2.53 -15.46 -15.96
CA CYS A 24 -1.44 -16.29 -15.46
C CYS A 24 -0.51 -15.47 -14.55
N ASP A 25 0.29 -16.17 -13.75
CA ASP A 25 1.40 -15.55 -13.05
C ASP A 25 2.61 -15.35 -13.98
N ILE A 26 3.57 -14.55 -13.53
CA ILE A 26 4.78 -14.24 -14.29
C ILE A 26 5.61 -15.48 -14.69
N ARG A 27 5.58 -16.57 -13.89
CA ARG A 27 6.33 -17.81 -14.16
C ARG A 27 5.70 -18.62 -15.28
N SER A 28 4.40 -18.49 -15.47
CA SER A 28 3.60 -19.25 -16.42
C SER A 28 3.37 -18.50 -17.73
N TYR A 29 3.83 -17.26 -17.87
CA TYR A 29 3.54 -16.38 -19.00
C TYR A 29 3.88 -17.00 -20.37
N LEU A 30 5.10 -17.51 -20.57
CA LEU A 30 5.51 -18.08 -21.86
C LEU A 30 4.69 -19.31 -22.27
N LEU A 31 4.22 -20.09 -21.29
CA LEU A 31 3.32 -21.22 -21.56
C LEU A 31 1.92 -20.73 -21.95
N ALA A 32 1.41 -19.74 -21.23
CA ALA A 32 0.13 -19.10 -21.52
C ALA A 32 0.14 -18.45 -22.91
N MET A 33 1.20 -17.72 -23.26
CA MET A 33 1.39 -17.12 -24.58
C MET A 33 1.35 -18.17 -25.69
N ARG A 34 2.13 -19.26 -25.57
CA ARG A 34 2.16 -20.34 -26.57
C ARG A 34 0.81 -21.03 -26.72
N TYR A 35 0.08 -21.18 -25.61
CA TYR A 35 -1.28 -21.74 -25.65
C TYR A 35 -2.21 -20.82 -26.46
N MET A 36 -2.22 -19.52 -26.18
CA MET A 36 -3.06 -18.58 -26.93
C MET A 36 -2.68 -18.50 -28.41
N MET A 37 -1.40 -18.53 -28.74
CA MET A 37 -0.90 -18.55 -30.13
C MET A 37 -1.30 -19.81 -30.91
N ALA A 38 -1.59 -20.92 -30.23
CA ALA A 38 -2.07 -22.14 -30.89
C ALA A 38 -3.50 -22.01 -31.41
N PHE A 39 -4.29 -21.07 -30.92
CA PHE A 39 -5.71 -20.89 -31.26
C PHE A 39 -6.01 -19.52 -31.89
N HIS A 40 -5.15 -18.51 -31.66
CA HIS A 40 -5.38 -17.14 -32.12
C HIS A 40 -4.16 -16.59 -32.88
N PRO A 41 -4.38 -15.81 -33.95
CA PRO A 41 -3.30 -15.11 -34.65
C PRO A 41 -2.60 -14.09 -33.74
N LEU A 42 -1.29 -13.90 -33.93
CA LEU A 42 -0.48 -12.99 -33.11
C LEU A 42 -0.94 -11.53 -33.11
N ASP A 43 -1.46 -11.06 -34.23
CA ASP A 43 -1.99 -9.70 -34.40
C ASP A 43 -3.28 -9.44 -33.63
N GLN A 44 -4.00 -10.47 -33.23
CA GLN A 44 -5.19 -10.39 -32.39
C GLN A 44 -4.90 -10.56 -30.90
N LEU A 45 -3.67 -10.93 -30.54
CA LEU A 45 -3.28 -11.12 -29.15
C LEU A 45 -2.76 -9.81 -28.56
N LEU A 46 -3.11 -9.56 -27.30
CA LEU A 46 -2.60 -8.48 -26.47
C LEU A 46 -1.99 -9.05 -25.20
N MET A 47 -0.75 -8.69 -24.92
CA MET A 47 -0.12 -8.91 -23.61
C MET A 47 -0.40 -7.72 -22.71
N TYR A 48 -1.11 -7.93 -21.61
CA TYR A 48 -1.27 -6.94 -20.56
C TYR A 48 -0.43 -7.36 -19.34
N TRP A 49 0.56 -6.57 -18.99
CA TRP A 49 1.43 -6.82 -17.86
C TRP A 49 1.15 -5.78 -16.77
N ASP A 50 0.51 -6.24 -15.70
CA ASP A 50 0.19 -5.42 -14.52
C ASP A 50 1.38 -5.37 -13.56
N GLU A 51 1.73 -4.17 -13.12
CA GLU A 51 2.83 -3.88 -12.20
C GLU A 51 4.18 -4.50 -12.65
N PRO A 52 4.70 -4.19 -13.85
CA PRO A 52 5.96 -4.73 -14.35
C PRO A 52 7.17 -4.28 -13.53
N THR A 53 7.03 -3.26 -12.70
CA THR A 53 8.06 -2.67 -11.83
C THR A 53 8.24 -3.40 -10.50
N ILE A 54 7.40 -4.40 -10.20
CA ILE A 54 7.55 -5.21 -8.98
C ILE A 54 8.93 -5.84 -8.93
N SER A 55 9.63 -5.69 -7.81
CA SER A 55 10.98 -6.18 -7.52
C SER A 55 12.14 -5.45 -8.22
N LEU A 56 11.86 -4.45 -9.05
CA LEU A 56 12.91 -3.70 -9.75
C LEU A 56 13.68 -2.70 -8.85
N ASP A 57 13.18 -2.44 -7.66
CA ASP A 57 13.86 -1.69 -6.60
C ASP A 57 15.03 -2.48 -5.96
N TYR A 58 15.11 -3.79 -6.17
CA TYR A 58 16.20 -4.62 -5.70
C TYR A 58 17.31 -4.74 -6.76
N GLU A 59 18.57 -4.68 -6.34
CA GLU A 59 19.71 -4.93 -7.23
C GLU A 59 19.67 -6.36 -7.80
N ASN A 60 19.38 -7.34 -6.95
CA ASN A 60 19.25 -8.75 -7.31
C ASN A 60 17.98 -9.34 -6.68
N HIS A 61 17.11 -9.89 -7.53
CA HIS A 61 15.89 -10.55 -7.09
C HIS A 61 15.65 -11.84 -7.90
N TYR A 62 15.09 -12.85 -7.27
CA TYR A 62 14.84 -14.15 -7.92
C TYR A 62 13.86 -14.10 -9.11
N LEU A 63 13.07 -13.04 -9.22
CA LEU A 63 12.17 -12.80 -10.35
C LEU A 63 12.88 -12.14 -11.56
N HIS A 64 14.04 -11.52 -11.39
CA HIS A 64 14.73 -10.81 -12.48
C HIS A 64 15.03 -11.71 -13.68
N PRO A 65 15.57 -12.93 -13.53
CA PRO A 65 15.78 -13.83 -14.68
C PRO A 65 14.46 -14.23 -15.36
N ILE A 66 13.35 -14.30 -14.60
CA ILE A 66 12.04 -14.65 -15.13
C ILE A 66 11.47 -13.47 -15.92
N ILE A 67 11.59 -12.24 -15.41
CA ILE A 67 11.18 -11.00 -16.08
C ILE A 67 11.91 -10.89 -17.41
N HIS A 68 13.23 -10.98 -17.39
CA HIS A 68 14.06 -10.92 -18.59
C HIS A 68 13.67 -11.99 -19.62
N ARG A 69 13.58 -13.25 -19.21
CA ARG A 69 13.17 -14.35 -20.09
C ARG A 69 11.78 -14.15 -20.69
N ASN A 70 10.83 -13.61 -19.93
CA ASN A 70 9.49 -13.34 -20.42
C ASN A 70 9.49 -12.22 -21.45
N TRP A 71 10.25 -11.15 -21.24
CA TRP A 71 10.40 -10.07 -22.21
C TRP A 71 11.11 -10.55 -23.48
N ALA A 72 12.27 -11.16 -23.33
CA ALA A 72 13.06 -11.71 -24.45
C ALA A 72 12.27 -12.76 -25.25
N GLY A 73 11.53 -13.64 -24.58
CA GLY A 73 10.72 -14.70 -25.20
C GLY A 73 9.33 -14.26 -25.67
N ASN A 74 8.91 -13.02 -25.43
CA ASN A 74 7.59 -12.54 -25.89
C ASN A 74 7.53 -12.44 -27.41
N LEU A 75 6.48 -13.01 -28.01
CA LEU A 75 6.22 -12.98 -29.45
C LEU A 75 4.99 -12.11 -29.81
N ILE A 76 4.25 -11.62 -28.81
CA ILE A 76 3.05 -10.80 -29.01
C ILE A 76 3.47 -9.35 -29.25
N PRO A 77 3.12 -8.75 -30.39
CA PRO A 77 3.51 -7.37 -30.73
C PRO A 77 2.70 -6.30 -29.98
N ASN A 78 1.46 -6.62 -29.60
CA ASN A 78 0.61 -5.69 -28.87
C ASN A 78 0.87 -5.85 -27.37
N VAL A 79 1.56 -4.89 -26.75
CA VAL A 79 1.98 -4.93 -25.35
C VAL A 79 1.44 -3.73 -24.61
N VAL A 80 0.85 -3.96 -23.45
CA VAL A 80 0.46 -2.92 -22.49
C VAL A 80 1.18 -3.17 -21.18
N LEU A 81 1.96 -2.21 -20.72
CA LEU A 81 2.55 -2.17 -19.39
C LEU A 81 1.74 -1.21 -18.53
N SER A 82 1.35 -1.62 -17.34
CA SER A 82 0.53 -0.81 -16.44
C SER A 82 1.10 -0.81 -15.03
N SER A 83 1.38 0.36 -14.47
CA SER A 83 1.80 0.53 -13.09
C SER A 83 1.42 1.92 -12.58
N ALA A 84 1.34 2.07 -11.26
CA ALA A 84 1.17 3.38 -10.62
C ALA A 84 2.41 4.26 -10.75
N THR A 85 3.58 3.67 -10.93
CA THR A 85 4.90 4.31 -11.00
C THR A 85 5.71 3.78 -12.18
N LEU A 86 5.06 3.65 -13.34
CA LEU A 86 5.78 3.25 -14.55
C LEU A 86 6.76 4.37 -14.95
N PRO A 87 8.03 4.05 -15.25
CA PRO A 87 8.98 5.03 -15.76
C PRO A 87 8.47 5.68 -17.06
N ARG A 88 8.87 6.92 -17.27
CA ARG A 88 8.49 7.67 -18.48
C ARG A 88 9.25 7.16 -19.71
N GLU A 89 8.74 7.48 -20.88
CA GLU A 89 9.35 7.06 -22.16
C GLU A 89 10.80 7.52 -22.30
N ASP A 90 11.11 8.73 -21.84
CA ASP A 90 12.47 9.30 -21.87
C ASP A 90 13.42 8.63 -20.85
N GLU A 91 12.92 7.91 -19.87
CA GLU A 91 13.71 7.15 -18.89
C GLU A 91 13.99 5.71 -19.32
N ILE A 92 13.15 5.12 -20.21
CA ILE A 92 13.24 3.72 -20.66
C ILE A 92 13.51 3.59 -22.16
N VAL A 93 14.36 4.46 -22.67
CA VAL A 93 14.70 4.52 -24.12
C VAL A 93 15.21 3.18 -24.65
N GLU A 94 16.02 2.45 -23.86
CA GLU A 94 16.59 1.15 -24.24
C GLU A 94 15.50 0.09 -24.40
N VAL A 95 14.52 0.05 -23.51
CA VAL A 95 13.35 -0.83 -23.59
C VAL A 95 12.52 -0.56 -24.84
N ILE A 96 12.29 0.72 -25.14
CA ILE A 96 11.50 1.13 -26.32
C ILE A 96 12.25 0.79 -27.61
N GLN A 97 13.56 0.99 -27.65
CA GLN A 97 14.40 0.64 -28.80
C GLN A 97 14.41 -0.87 -29.04
N ASP A 98 14.60 -1.68 -27.97
CA ASP A 98 14.54 -3.14 -28.06
C ASP A 98 13.21 -3.61 -28.61
N PHE A 99 12.10 -3.07 -28.10
CA PHE A 99 10.76 -3.39 -28.59
C PHE A 99 10.59 -3.04 -30.06
N LYS A 100 11.03 -1.86 -30.51
CA LYS A 100 10.95 -1.43 -31.90
C LYS A 100 11.79 -2.29 -32.84
N VAL A 101 12.99 -2.69 -32.41
CA VAL A 101 13.87 -3.59 -33.17
C VAL A 101 13.22 -4.98 -33.29
N LYS A 102 12.71 -5.49 -32.19
CA LYS A 102 12.10 -6.83 -32.11
C LYS A 102 10.88 -6.99 -33.02
N PHE A 103 10.08 -5.94 -33.14
CA PHE A 103 8.84 -5.95 -33.91
C PHE A 103 8.88 -5.03 -35.15
N HIS A 104 10.09 -4.77 -35.70
CA HIS A 104 10.29 -3.84 -36.80
C HIS A 104 9.39 -4.11 -38.02
N ASP A 105 9.06 -5.39 -38.31
CA ASP A 105 8.17 -5.79 -39.40
C ASP A 105 6.72 -5.30 -39.23
N LYS A 106 6.35 -4.86 -38.04
CA LYS A 106 4.99 -4.41 -37.68
C LYS A 106 4.87 -2.89 -37.58
N ASP A 107 5.97 -2.15 -37.81
CA ASP A 107 6.04 -0.69 -37.65
C ASP A 107 5.50 -0.24 -36.26
N PRO A 108 6.15 -0.66 -35.16
CA PRO A 108 5.62 -0.50 -33.82
C PRO A 108 5.63 0.95 -33.36
N GLU A 109 4.47 1.41 -32.91
CA GLU A 109 4.30 2.70 -32.25
C GLU A 109 4.19 2.52 -30.73
N VAL A 110 4.70 3.51 -29.98
CA VAL A 110 4.65 3.52 -28.51
C VAL A 110 3.85 4.73 -28.05
N TYR A 111 2.94 4.51 -27.13
CA TYR A 111 2.08 5.54 -26.57
C TYR A 111 2.12 5.49 -25.06
N SER A 112 2.27 6.66 -24.41
CA SER A 112 2.07 6.80 -22.97
C SER A 112 0.68 7.33 -22.66
N VAL A 113 -0.03 6.62 -21.79
CA VAL A 113 -1.31 7.07 -21.23
C VAL A 113 -1.11 7.33 -19.75
N ILE A 114 -1.08 8.61 -19.37
CA ILE A 114 -0.85 9.02 -17.99
C ILE A 114 -2.16 9.56 -17.42
N SER A 115 -2.61 8.98 -16.30
CA SER A 115 -3.76 9.46 -15.54
C SER A 115 -3.30 9.96 -14.18
N HIS A 116 -3.62 11.21 -13.88
CA HIS A 116 -3.28 11.80 -12.59
C HIS A 116 -4.53 11.89 -11.72
N ASP A 117 -4.55 11.14 -10.61
CA ASP A 117 -5.61 11.26 -9.59
C ASP A 117 -5.10 12.01 -8.36
N PHE A 118 -5.29 13.33 -8.36
CA PHE A 118 -5.00 14.21 -7.22
C PHE A 118 -6.21 14.99 -6.73
N LYS A 119 -7.42 14.48 -7.01
CA LYS A 119 -8.69 15.03 -6.52
C LYS A 119 -8.87 14.89 -5.01
N LYS A 120 -8.12 13.97 -4.36
CA LYS A 120 -8.13 13.78 -2.90
C LYS A 120 -7.02 14.56 -2.23
N SER A 121 -7.22 14.91 -0.96
CA SER A 121 -6.22 15.49 -0.08
C SER A 121 -5.88 14.47 1.00
N ILE A 122 -4.66 13.92 0.97
CA ILE A 122 -4.15 12.91 1.90
C ILE A 122 -2.87 13.48 2.51
N PRO A 123 -2.96 14.28 3.59
CA PRO A 123 -1.79 14.96 4.14
C PRO A 123 -0.73 13.98 4.62
N ILE A 124 0.52 14.32 4.32
CA ILE A 124 1.69 13.67 4.91
C ILE A 124 2.02 14.41 6.21
N VAL A 125 2.21 13.63 7.26
CA VAL A 125 2.54 14.12 8.60
C VAL A 125 3.94 13.64 8.97
N ASN A 126 4.79 14.57 9.38
CA ASN A 126 6.15 14.29 9.80
C ASN A 126 6.22 13.65 11.20
N GLN A 127 7.44 13.27 11.65
CA GLN A 127 7.61 12.64 12.94
C GLN A 127 7.23 13.54 14.13
N ALA A 128 7.23 14.87 13.96
CA ALA A 128 6.83 15.84 14.98
C ALA A 128 5.31 16.15 14.97
N GLY A 129 4.54 15.50 14.09
CA GLY A 129 3.08 15.65 14.02
C GLY A 129 2.60 16.83 13.17
N PHE A 130 3.49 17.47 12.41
CA PHE A 130 3.14 18.56 11.51
C PHE A 130 2.84 18.04 10.09
N ILE A 131 1.89 18.69 9.43
CA ILE A 131 1.60 18.45 8.02
C ILE A 131 2.73 19.03 7.17
N GLU A 132 3.22 18.28 6.19
CA GLU A 132 4.28 18.69 5.28
C GLU A 132 3.74 19.11 3.92
N LEU A 133 4.32 20.20 3.41
CA LEU A 133 4.11 20.75 2.06
C LEU A 133 5.45 21.28 1.52
N PRO A 134 5.61 21.49 0.20
CA PRO A 134 6.86 22.00 -0.37
C PRO A 134 7.46 23.20 0.36
N HIS A 135 6.65 24.19 0.70
CA HIS A 135 7.09 25.41 1.39
C HIS A 135 7.49 25.17 2.87
N TYR A 136 7.09 24.07 3.50
CA TYR A 136 7.57 23.68 4.83
C TYR A 136 8.82 22.80 4.77
N MET A 137 8.85 21.84 3.85
CA MET A 137 9.97 20.88 3.73
C MET A 137 11.29 21.53 3.31
N PHE A 138 11.21 22.51 2.42
CA PHE A 138 12.35 23.16 1.78
C PHE A 138 12.37 24.67 2.01
N GLY A 139 11.55 25.19 2.92
CA GLY A 139 11.28 26.61 3.09
C GLY A 139 12.49 27.48 3.50
N GLU A 140 13.54 26.87 4.05
CA GLU A 140 14.80 27.56 4.37
C GLU A 140 15.56 28.00 3.10
N ASP A 141 15.33 27.33 1.97
CA ASP A 141 15.98 27.56 0.69
C ASP A 141 14.92 27.63 -0.42
N TYR A 142 14.71 28.82 -0.96
CA TYR A 142 13.69 29.05 -1.98
C TYR A 142 13.98 28.33 -3.30
N ASP A 143 15.24 28.15 -3.66
CA ASP A 143 15.62 27.45 -4.89
C ASP A 143 15.24 25.97 -4.79
N GLN A 144 15.42 25.33 -3.62
CA GLN A 144 14.94 23.97 -3.40
C GLN A 144 13.41 23.86 -3.44
N VAL A 145 12.69 24.91 -3.00
CA VAL A 145 11.23 24.94 -3.14
C VAL A 145 10.84 24.96 -4.61
N LEU A 146 11.53 25.75 -5.45
CA LEU A 146 11.27 25.81 -6.89
C LEU A 146 11.57 24.48 -7.59
N GLU A 147 12.68 23.81 -7.25
CA GLU A 147 12.98 22.47 -7.75
C GLU A 147 11.89 21.45 -7.36
N CYS A 148 11.40 21.52 -6.13
CA CYS A 148 10.30 20.68 -5.66
C CYS A 148 8.99 20.98 -6.42
N VAL A 149 8.71 22.24 -6.72
CA VAL A 149 7.52 22.65 -7.49
C VAL A 149 7.59 22.09 -8.91
N GLU A 150 8.73 22.18 -9.60
CA GLU A 150 8.93 21.58 -10.92
C GLU A 150 8.72 20.07 -10.88
N HIS A 151 9.30 19.41 -9.87
CA HIS A 151 9.11 17.97 -9.67
C HIS A 151 7.64 17.61 -9.48
N CYS A 152 6.89 18.35 -8.65
CA CYS A 152 5.46 18.12 -8.43
C CYS A 152 4.61 18.37 -9.69
N LYS A 153 4.99 19.33 -10.54
CA LYS A 153 4.32 19.59 -11.82
C LYS A 153 4.55 18.44 -12.81
N MET A 154 5.74 17.87 -12.81
CA MET A 154 6.09 16.72 -13.63
C MET A 154 5.39 15.45 -13.13
N TYR A 155 5.38 15.22 -11.81
CA TYR A 155 4.76 14.08 -11.14
C TYR A 155 3.50 14.52 -10.39
N LYS A 156 2.46 14.91 -11.14
CA LYS A 156 1.21 15.48 -10.60
C LYS A 156 0.53 14.59 -9.54
N THR A 157 0.80 13.29 -9.53
CA THR A 157 0.32 12.36 -8.49
C THR A 157 0.76 12.77 -7.09
N LEU A 158 1.91 13.47 -6.93
CA LEU A 158 2.38 13.97 -5.64
C LEU A 158 1.44 15.01 -5.04
N MET A 159 0.72 15.78 -5.86
CA MET A 159 -0.26 16.74 -5.39
C MET A 159 -1.45 16.10 -4.65
N ARG A 160 -1.65 14.77 -4.76
CA ARG A 160 -2.62 14.03 -3.97
C ARG A 160 -2.36 14.16 -2.47
N TYR A 161 -1.09 14.34 -2.09
CA TYR A 161 -0.64 14.40 -0.70
C TYR A 161 -0.63 15.81 -0.10
N PHE A 162 -1.09 16.79 -0.83
CA PHE A 162 -1.19 18.16 -0.35
C PHE A 162 -2.43 18.36 0.52
N ASP A 163 -2.25 18.96 1.70
CA ASP A 163 -3.34 19.36 2.58
C ASP A 163 -4.00 20.65 2.09
N LEU A 164 -5.31 20.59 1.86
CA LEU A 164 -6.05 21.73 1.33
C LEU A 164 -6.10 22.93 2.30
N ARG A 165 -6.14 22.67 3.62
CA ARG A 165 -6.23 23.76 4.61
C ARG A 165 -4.93 24.54 4.68
N GLU A 166 -3.81 23.86 4.64
CA GLU A 166 -2.49 24.50 4.63
C GLU A 166 -2.25 25.25 3.31
N ILE A 167 -2.70 24.69 2.17
CA ILE A 167 -2.70 25.43 0.88
C ILE A 167 -3.51 26.71 0.97
N LEU A 168 -4.72 26.67 1.50
CA LEU A 168 -5.56 27.86 1.62
C LEU A 168 -4.96 28.91 2.56
N ARG A 169 -4.27 28.50 3.64
CA ARG A 169 -3.52 29.42 4.50
C ARG A 169 -2.38 30.11 3.76
N PHE A 170 -1.63 29.33 2.99
CA PHE A 170 -0.56 29.86 2.14
C PHE A 170 -1.11 30.87 1.13
N ILE A 171 -2.14 30.51 0.37
CA ILE A 171 -2.78 31.39 -0.61
C ILE A 171 -3.23 32.70 0.06
N ALA A 172 -3.95 32.60 1.19
CA ALA A 172 -4.46 33.78 1.91
C ALA A 172 -3.34 34.71 2.41
N LEU A 173 -2.16 34.18 2.74
CA LEU A 173 -1.02 34.99 3.15
C LEU A 173 -0.38 35.71 1.97
N VAL A 174 -0.03 34.98 0.89
CA VAL A 174 0.75 35.51 -0.21
C VAL A 174 -0.04 36.43 -1.15
N THR A 175 -1.38 36.31 -1.15
CA THR A 175 -2.25 37.18 -1.96
C THR A 175 -2.69 38.43 -1.21
N LYS A 176 -2.36 38.56 0.09
CA LYS A 176 -2.64 39.75 0.88
C LYS A 176 -1.59 40.84 0.56
N ARG A 177 -2.04 42.08 0.29
CA ARG A 177 -1.13 43.21 0.17
C ARG A 177 -0.50 43.54 1.52
N LEU A 178 0.80 43.75 1.55
CA LEU A 178 1.49 44.27 2.72
C LEU A 178 1.12 45.76 2.89
N SER A 179 0.84 46.19 4.13
CA SER A 179 0.60 47.59 4.43
C SER A 179 1.92 48.36 4.36
N GLU A 180 1.90 49.55 3.75
CA GLU A 180 3.08 50.41 3.52
C GLU A 180 3.81 50.83 4.83
N CYS A 181 3.23 50.60 6.00
CA CYS A 181 3.82 50.98 7.29
C CYS A 181 4.87 49.99 7.82
N GLU A 182 5.05 48.83 7.18
CA GLU A 182 5.97 47.78 7.65
C GLU A 182 7.30 47.71 6.89
N ASP A 183 7.45 48.55 5.83
CA ASP A 183 8.65 48.57 4.95
C ASP A 183 9.72 49.59 5.36
N SER A 184 9.60 50.23 6.54
CA SER A 184 10.42 51.41 6.90
C SER A 184 11.64 51.10 7.81
N ASP A 185 11.91 49.86 8.16
CA ASP A 185 12.97 49.56 9.14
C ASP A 185 14.23 48.83 8.59
N ASP A 186 14.35 48.64 7.26
CA ASP A 186 15.53 47.95 6.68
C ASP A 186 16.39 48.83 5.75
N ASP A 187 16.46 50.15 5.93
CA ASP A 187 17.48 51.00 5.34
C ASP A 187 18.77 50.98 6.21
N GLU A 188 19.38 49.79 6.42
CA GLU A 188 20.80 49.71 6.81
C GLU A 188 21.68 49.92 5.60
N GLU A 189 22.55 50.94 5.70
CA GLU A 189 23.58 51.30 4.74
C GLU A 189 24.47 50.10 4.43
N GLU A 190 24.31 49.50 3.24
CA GLU A 190 25.24 48.45 2.75
C GLU A 190 26.56 49.11 2.27
N ASP A 191 27.64 48.76 2.95
CA ASP A 191 28.99 48.95 2.49
C ASP A 191 29.22 48.14 1.17
N ASP A 192 29.57 48.88 0.12
CA ASP A 192 29.84 48.36 -1.24
C ASP A 192 31.06 47.45 -1.25
N ASP A 193 30.90 46.15 -1.09
CA ASP A 193 31.91 45.15 -1.48
C ASP A 193 31.60 44.62 -2.88
N ASP A 194 32.58 44.77 -3.78
CA ASP A 194 32.53 44.64 -5.26
C ASP A 194 32.34 43.20 -5.78
N ASP A 195 32.26 42.19 -4.90
CA ASP A 195 32.15 40.78 -5.28
C ASP A 195 30.70 40.24 -5.42
N THR A 196 29.69 41.08 -5.11
CA THR A 196 28.26 40.68 -5.16
C THR A 196 27.56 41.06 -6.47
N LYS A 197 28.26 41.66 -7.44
CA LYS A 197 27.66 42.12 -8.72
C LYS A 197 27.19 40.99 -9.64
N ALA A 198 27.82 39.83 -9.58
CA ALA A 198 27.50 38.72 -10.48
C ALA A 198 26.20 37.97 -10.17
N GLU A 199 25.72 38.03 -8.94
CA GLU A 199 24.43 37.40 -8.53
C GLU A 199 23.23 38.33 -8.70
N LYS A 200 23.44 39.67 -8.70
CA LYS A 200 22.35 40.66 -8.85
C LYS A 200 21.80 40.76 -10.29
N GLU A 201 22.54 40.31 -11.32
CA GLU A 201 22.06 40.37 -12.71
C GLU A 201 21.01 39.33 -13.08
N LYS A 202 20.81 38.30 -12.25
CA LYS A 202 19.84 37.23 -12.51
C LYS A 202 18.38 37.60 -12.21
N TYR A 203 18.14 38.71 -11.49
CA TYR A 203 16.82 39.13 -11.01
C TYR A 203 16.43 40.57 -11.40
N ALA A 204 17.08 41.15 -12.40
CA ALA A 204 16.99 42.57 -12.75
C ALA A 204 15.76 42.99 -13.57
N ASP A 205 14.75 42.13 -13.79
CA ASP A 205 13.60 42.45 -14.64
C ASP A 205 12.27 42.72 -13.88
N ASP A 206 12.28 42.88 -12.53
CA ASP A 206 11.07 43.28 -11.79
C ASP A 206 10.96 44.80 -11.73
N VAL A 207 10.49 45.41 -12.83
CA VAL A 207 10.02 46.79 -12.79
C VAL A 207 8.77 46.85 -11.93
N ASP A 208 8.92 47.37 -10.69
CA ASP A 208 7.80 47.66 -9.79
C ASP A 208 6.91 48.73 -10.44
N THR A 209 5.93 48.30 -11.20
CA THR A 209 4.84 49.18 -11.63
C THR A 209 4.03 49.55 -10.40
N ASP A 210 3.49 50.78 -10.34
CA ASP A 210 2.66 51.29 -9.20
C ASP A 210 1.51 50.32 -8.83
N ASP A 211 1.06 49.51 -9.79
CA ASP A 211 0.02 48.48 -9.58
C ASP A 211 0.47 47.28 -8.75
N ASN A 212 1.77 47.00 -8.66
CA ASN A 212 2.32 45.83 -7.97
C ASN A 212 2.97 46.15 -6.60
N ARG A 213 2.88 47.41 -6.14
CA ARG A 213 3.41 47.79 -4.82
C ARG A 213 2.71 47.04 -3.68
N GLY A 214 3.51 46.54 -2.73
CA GLY A 214 3.02 45.80 -1.56
C GLY A 214 2.53 44.37 -1.86
N LEU A 215 2.72 43.82 -3.07
CA LEU A 215 2.40 42.44 -3.36
C LEU A 215 3.61 41.53 -3.10
N VAL A 216 3.37 40.44 -2.43
CA VAL A 216 4.35 39.33 -2.22
C VAL A 216 4.60 38.58 -3.52
N ILE A 217 3.60 38.48 -4.38
CA ILE A 217 3.66 37.83 -5.69
C ILE A 217 4.13 38.80 -6.77
N THR A 218 4.71 38.28 -7.84
CA THR A 218 5.32 39.06 -8.92
C THR A 218 4.33 39.92 -9.73
N SER A 219 3.07 39.50 -9.83
CA SER A 219 2.05 40.22 -10.62
C SER A 219 0.63 40.03 -10.09
N GLN A 220 -0.20 41.06 -10.20
CA GLN A 220 -1.66 41.00 -9.88
C GLN A 220 -2.40 39.96 -10.70
N ARG A 221 -1.91 39.56 -11.86
CA ARG A 221 -2.53 38.51 -12.68
C ARG A 221 -2.68 37.18 -11.92
N TYR A 222 -1.84 36.94 -10.90
CA TYR A 222 -1.85 35.74 -10.08
C TYR A 222 -2.77 35.85 -8.85
N LEU A 223 -3.48 36.96 -8.65
CA LEU A 223 -4.48 37.07 -7.60
C LEU A 223 -5.68 36.15 -7.89
N PRO A 224 -6.35 35.61 -6.86
CA PRO A 224 -7.45 34.66 -7.03
C PRO A 224 -8.56 35.17 -7.94
N GLU A 225 -8.93 36.46 -7.82
CA GLU A 225 -9.95 37.10 -8.61
C GLU A 225 -9.63 37.23 -10.11
N ASN A 226 -8.34 37.16 -10.46
CA ASN A 226 -7.86 37.22 -11.84
C ASN A 226 -7.61 35.81 -12.42
N MET A 227 -7.40 34.84 -11.56
CA MET A 227 -7.12 33.45 -11.95
C MET A 227 -8.38 32.60 -12.09
N PHE A 228 -9.42 32.90 -11.33
CA PHE A 228 -10.67 32.15 -11.34
C PHE A 228 -11.82 33.06 -11.77
N ALA A 229 -12.39 32.79 -12.95
CA ALA A 229 -13.50 33.58 -13.48
C ALA A 229 -14.81 33.38 -12.69
N ASP A 230 -15.02 32.17 -12.16
CA ASP A 230 -16.17 31.80 -11.35
C ASP A 230 -15.73 30.94 -10.16
N ILE A 231 -16.24 31.24 -8.98
CA ILE A 231 -16.04 30.47 -7.74
C ILE A 231 -16.58 29.04 -7.91
N GLY A 232 -17.63 28.83 -8.71
CA GLY A 232 -18.22 27.52 -8.99
C GLY A 232 -17.30 26.57 -9.77
N GLU A 233 -16.30 27.08 -10.47
CA GLU A 233 -15.33 26.30 -11.24
C GLU A 233 -14.11 25.87 -10.40
N ILE A 234 -14.00 26.36 -9.17
CA ILE A 234 -12.87 26.06 -8.29
C ILE A 234 -12.98 24.60 -7.82
N THR A 235 -12.05 23.80 -8.25
CA THR A 235 -11.89 22.39 -7.85
C THR A 235 -10.70 22.21 -6.93
N MET A 236 -10.64 21.10 -6.21
CA MET A 236 -9.45 20.73 -5.42
C MET A 236 -8.19 20.64 -6.30
N THR A 237 -8.34 20.19 -7.53
CA THR A 237 -7.27 20.11 -8.53
C THR A 237 -6.75 21.51 -8.89
N SER A 238 -7.64 22.42 -9.28
CA SER A 238 -7.25 23.77 -9.68
C SER A 238 -6.61 24.58 -8.54
N ILE A 239 -7.06 24.39 -7.30
CA ILE A 239 -6.43 25.02 -6.11
C ILE A 239 -5.00 24.51 -5.90
N LYS A 240 -4.75 23.21 -6.07
CA LYS A 240 -3.40 22.64 -5.91
C LYS A 240 -2.45 23.11 -7.03
N GLU A 241 -2.93 23.18 -8.25
CA GLU A 241 -2.17 23.74 -9.37
C GLU A 241 -1.90 25.24 -9.16
N TYR A 242 -2.89 25.98 -8.68
CA TYR A 242 -2.74 27.38 -8.34
C TYR A 242 -1.73 27.60 -7.20
N TYR A 243 -1.73 26.75 -6.19
CA TYR A 243 -0.74 26.78 -5.12
C TYR A 243 0.69 26.64 -5.66
N LEU A 244 0.95 25.68 -6.57
CA LEU A 244 2.27 25.54 -7.20
C LEU A 244 2.62 26.77 -8.06
N LEU A 245 1.66 27.33 -8.76
CA LEU A 245 1.86 28.55 -9.55
C LEU A 245 2.23 29.75 -8.65
N LEU A 246 1.60 29.89 -7.50
CA LEU A 246 1.94 30.96 -6.56
C LEU A 246 3.35 30.77 -5.98
N LEU A 247 3.74 29.54 -5.63
CA LEU A 247 5.10 29.26 -5.15
C LEU A 247 6.18 29.71 -6.12
N GLU A 248 5.98 29.53 -7.43
CA GLU A 248 6.93 29.98 -8.46
C GLU A 248 6.95 31.48 -8.66
N ASN A 249 5.89 32.16 -8.25
CA ASN A 249 5.70 33.57 -8.53
C ASN A 249 5.74 34.44 -7.26
N ILE A 250 6.39 33.97 -6.20
CA ILE A 250 6.76 34.78 -5.06
C ILE A 250 8.02 35.57 -5.40
N ARG A 251 8.08 36.83 -5.01
CA ARG A 251 9.30 37.63 -5.10
C ARG A 251 10.30 37.14 -4.07
N PRO A 252 11.52 36.74 -4.46
CA PRO A 252 12.52 36.16 -3.55
C PRO A 252 12.78 36.98 -2.29
N LYS A 253 12.80 38.32 -2.40
CA LYS A 253 12.98 39.22 -1.25
C LYS A 253 11.97 39.06 -0.13
N TYR A 254 10.76 38.54 -0.39
CA TYR A 254 9.71 38.33 0.61
C TYR A 254 9.65 36.89 1.12
N TRP A 255 10.45 35.97 0.54
CA TRP A 255 10.33 34.55 0.84
C TRP A 255 10.60 34.22 2.32
N ALA A 256 11.70 34.74 2.88
CA ALA A 256 12.04 34.50 4.30
C ALA A 256 10.88 34.92 5.22
N ARG A 257 10.30 36.11 4.99
CA ARG A 257 9.17 36.62 5.79
C ARG A 257 7.93 35.73 5.64
N VAL A 258 7.62 35.28 4.41
CA VAL A 258 6.50 34.35 4.15
C VAL A 258 6.70 33.04 4.91
N TYR A 259 7.90 32.47 4.80
CA TYR A 259 8.25 31.22 5.47
C TYR A 259 8.15 31.33 6.99
N ASP A 260 8.75 32.35 7.60
CA ASP A 260 8.74 32.57 9.04
C ASP A 260 7.31 32.79 9.57
N THR A 261 6.51 33.56 8.84
CA THR A 261 5.10 33.79 9.21
C THR A 261 4.30 32.48 9.19
N LEU A 262 4.44 31.66 8.16
CA LEU A 262 3.74 30.39 8.04
C LEU A 262 4.21 29.38 9.09
N ASN A 263 5.51 29.29 9.29
CA ASN A 263 6.11 28.37 10.26
C ASN A 263 5.76 28.74 11.70
N GLY A 264 5.70 30.04 12.01
CA GLY A 264 5.36 30.55 13.34
C GLY A 264 3.91 30.28 13.76
N VAL A 265 2.98 30.21 12.82
CA VAL A 265 1.56 29.90 13.11
C VAL A 265 1.20 28.42 12.93
N ARG A 266 2.17 27.61 12.49
CA ARG A 266 1.99 26.19 12.25
C ARG A 266 1.71 25.46 13.57
N LYS A 267 0.69 24.62 13.58
CA LYS A 267 0.32 23.84 14.77
C LYS A 267 0.46 22.36 14.47
N SER A 268 1.07 21.64 15.40
CA SER A 268 1.02 20.18 15.35
C SER A 268 -0.44 19.72 15.49
N LYS A 269 -0.87 18.91 14.54
CA LYS A 269 -2.22 18.32 14.55
C LYS A 269 -2.23 16.97 15.28
N TYR A 270 -1.07 16.35 15.39
CA TYR A 270 -0.91 15.01 15.94
C TYR A 270 0.17 15.00 17.01
N ASP A 271 0.08 14.08 17.96
CA ASP A 271 1.17 13.91 18.93
C ASP A 271 2.47 13.50 18.24
N SER A 272 3.58 14.05 18.71
CA SER A 272 4.92 13.81 18.16
C SER A 272 5.35 12.34 18.29
N VAL A 273 4.89 11.66 19.33
CA VAL A 273 5.12 10.23 19.53
C VAL A 273 3.92 9.47 19.00
N VAL A 274 3.95 9.16 17.74
CA VAL A 274 2.91 8.32 17.14
C VAL A 274 3.26 6.88 17.39
N ASN A 275 2.79 6.34 18.48
CA ASN A 275 2.86 4.93 18.77
C ASN A 275 1.56 4.29 18.25
N LEU A 276 1.67 3.33 17.36
CA LEU A 276 0.56 2.49 16.95
C LEU A 276 0.38 1.38 17.95
N SER A 277 0.13 1.77 19.17
CA SER A 277 -0.21 0.84 20.24
C SER A 277 -1.69 0.97 20.56
N THR A 278 -2.19 0.04 21.34
CA THR A 278 -3.55 0.12 21.88
C THR A 278 -3.79 1.37 22.72
N SER A 279 -2.73 1.95 23.31
CA SER A 279 -2.80 3.20 24.09
C SER A 279 -3.01 4.44 23.21
N ASP A 280 -2.54 4.41 21.97
CA ASP A 280 -2.61 5.54 21.03
C ASP A 280 -3.69 5.35 19.94
N ALA A 281 -4.45 4.28 20.05
CA ALA A 281 -5.49 3.94 19.07
C ALA A 281 -6.53 5.07 18.87
N HIS A 282 -6.74 5.88 19.91
CA HIS A 282 -7.62 7.05 19.83
C HIS A 282 -7.16 8.14 18.86
N THR A 283 -5.90 8.09 18.40
CA THR A 283 -5.40 9.01 17.37
C THR A 283 -5.76 8.57 15.94
N LEU A 284 -6.29 7.36 15.78
CA LEU A 284 -6.68 6.75 14.52
C LEU A 284 -8.20 6.63 14.50
N THR A 285 -8.87 7.72 14.17
CA THR A 285 -10.31 7.84 14.43
C THR A 285 -11.19 7.31 13.30
N ASP A 286 -10.70 7.33 12.05
CA ASP A 286 -11.59 7.27 10.91
C ASP A 286 -11.53 5.98 10.10
N GLY A 287 -10.78 4.97 10.53
CA GLY A 287 -10.84 3.68 9.85
C GLY A 287 -9.57 2.82 9.85
N PRO A 288 -9.57 1.77 9.04
CA PRO A 288 -8.47 0.82 9.00
C PRO A 288 -7.14 1.47 8.62
N THR A 289 -6.10 1.07 9.33
CA THR A 289 -4.74 1.60 9.18
C THR A 289 -3.79 0.53 8.68
N ILE A 290 -2.87 0.91 7.79
CA ILE A 290 -1.74 0.07 7.38
C ILE A 290 -0.46 0.59 8.05
N TYR A 291 0.35 -0.30 8.60
CA TYR A 291 1.70 -0.02 9.09
C TYR A 291 2.72 -0.76 8.23
N LEU A 292 3.57 -0.01 7.57
CA LEU A 292 4.63 -0.54 6.71
C LEU A 292 5.96 -0.56 7.48
N THR A 293 6.64 -1.69 7.47
CA THR A 293 7.92 -1.93 8.16
C THR A 293 8.65 -3.12 7.54
N ASP A 294 9.96 -3.13 7.56
CA ASP A 294 10.73 -4.30 7.15
C ASP A 294 10.69 -5.40 8.20
N ASN A 295 10.53 -5.04 9.47
CA ASN A 295 10.53 -5.99 10.58
C ASN A 295 9.16 -6.09 11.26
N VAL A 296 8.25 -6.85 10.64
CA VAL A 296 6.87 -7.06 11.11
C VAL A 296 6.84 -7.67 12.51
N ASP A 297 7.69 -8.66 12.82
CA ASP A 297 7.73 -9.33 14.13
C ASP A 297 8.13 -8.38 15.26
N LYS A 298 9.11 -7.52 15.00
CA LYS A 298 9.57 -6.54 15.99
C LYS A 298 8.49 -5.52 16.33
N VAL A 299 7.81 -5.02 15.30
CA VAL A 299 6.70 -4.05 15.49
C VAL A 299 5.53 -4.71 16.20
N ALA A 300 5.17 -5.94 15.81
CA ALA A 300 4.11 -6.71 16.45
C ALA A 300 4.38 -6.95 17.94
N SER A 301 5.60 -7.37 18.28
CA SER A 301 6.03 -7.57 19.67
C SER A 301 6.00 -6.27 20.48
N PHE A 302 6.45 -5.17 19.88
CA PHE A 302 6.40 -3.86 20.49
C PHE A 302 4.96 -3.41 20.79
N MET A 303 4.02 -3.65 19.89
CA MET A 303 2.61 -3.32 20.12
C MET A 303 2.01 -4.07 21.31
N LEU A 304 2.35 -5.35 21.48
CA LEU A 304 1.92 -6.12 22.66
C LEU A 304 2.50 -5.57 23.97
N GLN A 305 3.78 -5.18 23.95
CA GLN A 305 4.41 -4.60 25.14
C GLN A 305 3.74 -3.30 25.57
N ILE A 306 3.43 -2.42 24.60
CA ILE A 306 2.80 -1.13 24.89
C ILE A 306 1.33 -1.30 25.29
N ALA A 307 0.65 -2.34 24.86
CA ALA A 307 -0.71 -2.63 25.26
C ALA A 307 -0.89 -2.76 26.78
N LYS A 308 0.21 -3.03 27.50
CA LYS A 308 0.24 -3.13 28.98
C LYS A 308 -0.87 -4.03 29.54
N ILE A 309 -1.10 -5.16 28.87
CA ILE A 309 -2.06 -6.17 29.34
C ILE A 309 -1.54 -6.73 30.68
N PRO A 310 -2.32 -6.72 31.77
CA PRO A 310 -1.88 -7.27 33.04
C PRO A 310 -1.49 -8.74 32.93
N SER A 311 -0.46 -9.18 33.68
CA SER A 311 0.01 -10.57 33.63
C SER A 311 -1.11 -11.58 33.92
N VAL A 312 -1.97 -11.29 34.88
CA VAL A 312 -3.12 -12.17 35.24
C VAL A 312 -4.06 -12.42 34.04
N VAL A 313 -4.35 -11.37 33.25
CA VAL A 313 -5.21 -11.51 32.05
C VAL A 313 -4.45 -12.26 30.95
N MET A 314 -3.16 -12.01 30.84
CA MET A 314 -2.31 -12.71 29.88
C MET A 314 -2.20 -14.18 30.22
N ASP A 315 -2.01 -14.52 31.51
CA ASP A 315 -1.87 -15.90 31.99
C ASP A 315 -3.18 -16.69 31.73
N ASP A 316 -4.35 -16.10 32.00
CA ASP A 316 -5.67 -16.72 31.71
C ASP A 316 -5.87 -17.00 30.20
N ILE A 317 -5.51 -16.05 29.37
CA ILE A 317 -5.56 -16.23 27.90
C ILE A 317 -4.57 -17.31 27.46
N MET A 318 -3.35 -17.32 28.02
CA MET A 318 -2.33 -18.32 27.70
C MET A 318 -2.77 -19.72 28.12
N GLU A 319 -3.31 -19.89 29.33
CA GLU A 319 -3.86 -21.17 29.79
C GLU A 319 -4.96 -21.69 28.88
N THR A 320 -5.83 -20.78 28.40
CA THR A 320 -6.89 -21.12 27.45
C THR A 320 -6.31 -21.53 26.09
N ILE A 321 -5.29 -20.81 25.58
CA ILE A 321 -4.60 -21.16 24.34
C ILE A 321 -3.91 -22.52 24.46
N ASP A 322 -3.20 -22.76 25.57
CA ASP A 322 -2.49 -24.03 25.80
C ASP A 322 -3.46 -25.20 25.92
N PHE A 323 -4.61 -25.00 26.58
CA PHE A 323 -5.66 -25.98 26.65
C PHE A 323 -6.18 -26.32 25.23
N ASN A 324 -6.54 -25.31 24.46
CA ASN A 324 -7.05 -25.47 23.10
C ASN A 324 -6.02 -26.14 22.17
N THR A 325 -4.73 -25.82 22.34
CA THR A 325 -3.64 -26.45 21.56
C THR A 325 -3.55 -27.95 21.85
N ARG A 326 -3.66 -28.36 23.15
CA ARG A 326 -3.69 -29.80 23.52
C ARG A 326 -4.90 -30.52 22.93
N VAL A 327 -6.06 -29.87 22.95
CA VAL A 327 -7.29 -30.41 22.32
C VAL A 327 -7.11 -30.60 20.82
N LEU A 328 -6.49 -29.64 20.15
CA LEU A 328 -6.19 -29.75 18.70
C LEU A 328 -5.21 -30.86 18.36
N ASP A 329 -4.16 -31.01 19.16
CA ASP A 329 -3.20 -32.11 18.99
C ASP A 329 -3.85 -33.48 19.15
N GLU A 330 -4.80 -33.59 20.08
CA GLU A 330 -5.59 -34.81 20.27
C GLU A 330 -6.53 -35.06 19.09
N ILE A 331 -7.23 -34.02 18.60
CA ILE A 331 -8.05 -34.11 17.38
C ILE A 331 -7.21 -34.56 16.19
N GLY A 332 -6.04 -33.97 15.98
CA GLY A 332 -5.15 -34.31 14.88
C GLY A 332 -4.67 -35.76 14.91
N LYS A 333 -4.39 -36.28 16.11
CA LYS A 333 -4.04 -37.71 16.30
C LYS A 333 -5.21 -38.63 15.93
N ILE A 334 -6.42 -38.26 16.37
CA ILE A 334 -7.64 -39.06 16.10
C ILE A 334 -7.99 -39.01 14.61
N GLU A 335 -7.93 -37.81 13.98
CA GLU A 335 -8.20 -37.67 12.54
C GLU A 335 -7.19 -38.45 11.68
N LYS A 336 -5.94 -38.59 12.14
CA LYS A 336 -4.94 -39.45 11.48
C LYS A 336 -5.34 -40.91 11.61
N LEU A 337 -5.73 -41.39 12.80
CA LEU A 337 -6.23 -42.74 13.01
C LEU A 337 -7.46 -43.07 12.15
N ILE A 338 -8.38 -42.13 12.02
CA ILE A 338 -9.55 -42.29 11.14
C ILE A 338 -9.12 -42.50 9.69
N LYS A 339 -8.14 -41.69 9.20
CA LYS A 339 -7.61 -41.83 7.84
C LYS A 339 -6.92 -43.18 7.61
N ASP A 340 -6.18 -43.63 8.59
CA ASP A 340 -5.48 -44.89 8.52
C ASP A 340 -6.48 -46.05 8.47
N LEU A 341 -7.53 -46.06 9.32
CA LEU A 341 -8.60 -47.06 9.33
C LEU A 341 -9.47 -47.01 8.06
N GLU A 342 -9.70 -45.83 7.48
CA GLU A 342 -10.42 -45.67 6.20
C GLU A 342 -9.54 -46.11 5.00
N GLY A 343 -8.20 -45.98 5.12
CA GLY A 343 -7.24 -46.44 4.13
C GLY A 343 -7.19 -47.96 4.09
N GLU A 344 -7.08 -48.64 5.24
CA GLU A 344 -7.06 -50.10 5.35
C GLU A 344 -8.36 -50.76 4.85
N SER A 345 -9.54 -50.08 5.03
CA SER A 345 -10.81 -50.59 4.51
C SER A 345 -10.92 -50.55 2.98
N LYS A 346 -10.12 -49.73 2.30
CA LYS A 346 -10.07 -49.64 0.82
C LYS A 346 -9.17 -50.70 0.21
N ASP A 347 -8.09 -51.10 0.89
CA ASP A 347 -7.18 -52.13 0.43
C ASP A 347 -7.76 -53.54 0.57
N PHE A 348 -8.65 -53.77 1.54
CA PHE A 348 -9.33 -55.07 1.73
C PHE A 348 -10.46 -55.34 0.72
N GLY A 349 -10.94 -54.31 0.02
CA GLY A 349 -11.99 -54.39 -1.03
C GLY A 349 -11.45 -54.73 -2.43
N SER A 350 -10.12 -54.71 -2.63
CA SER A 350 -9.49 -54.84 -3.95
C SER A 350 -8.91 -56.24 -4.26
N SER A 351 -9.04 -57.23 -3.38
CA SER A 351 -8.49 -58.54 -3.56
C SER A 351 -9.55 -59.64 -3.54
N CYS A 352 -10.41 -59.72 -4.56
CA CYS A 352 -11.07 -60.96 -4.96
C CYS A 352 -11.58 -60.92 -6.40
N GLY A 353 -10.90 -61.67 -7.27
CA GLY A 353 -11.50 -62.52 -8.29
C GLY A 353 -12.00 -61.89 -9.58
N GLY A 354 -11.28 -62.20 -10.66
CA GLY A 354 -11.74 -62.05 -12.02
C GLY A 354 -12.95 -62.93 -12.33
N GLY A 355 -13.74 -62.52 -13.33
CA GLY A 355 -14.82 -63.31 -13.94
C GLY A 355 -15.75 -62.40 -14.74
N ASP A 356 -15.73 -62.63 -16.03
CA ASP A 356 -16.54 -61.99 -17.06
C ASP A 356 -18.06 -62.07 -16.81
N ASP A 357 -18.73 -61.14 -17.48
CA ASP A 357 -20.12 -61.13 -17.98
C ASP A 357 -21.25 -60.48 -17.21
N GLU A 358 -21.94 -59.68 -18.03
CA GLU A 358 -23.33 -59.25 -17.99
C GLU A 358 -23.74 -57.98 -17.27
N LYS A 359 -24.09 -57.01 -18.11
CA LYS A 359 -24.95 -55.86 -17.86
C LYS A 359 -26.15 -56.20 -16.96
N LYS A 360 -26.24 -55.63 -15.76
CA LYS A 360 -27.49 -55.30 -15.08
C LYS A 360 -27.33 -54.07 -14.25
N THR A 361 -28.11 -53.05 -14.65
CA THR A 361 -28.42 -51.84 -13.90
C THR A 361 -28.76 -52.18 -12.45
N ARG A 362 -27.87 -51.89 -11.50
CA ARG A 362 -28.20 -51.90 -10.06
C ARG A 362 -28.12 -50.47 -9.53
N LYS A 363 -29.27 -50.03 -9.03
CA LYS A 363 -29.43 -48.86 -8.15
C LYS A 363 -28.44 -48.98 -7.00
N PHE A 364 -27.53 -48.02 -6.90
CA PHE A 364 -26.69 -47.84 -5.71
C PHE A 364 -27.58 -47.40 -4.53
N THR A 365 -27.95 -48.29 -3.67
CA THR A 365 -28.34 -47.99 -2.29
C THR A 365 -27.04 -47.83 -1.49
N SER A 366 -26.88 -46.64 -0.92
CA SER A 366 -25.77 -46.25 -0.06
C SER A 366 -25.90 -46.92 1.32
N ASP A 367 -25.38 -48.14 1.44
CA ASP A 367 -25.10 -48.77 2.73
C ASP A 367 -23.61 -49.14 2.77
N THR A 368 -22.75 -48.14 2.82
CA THR A 368 -21.40 -48.33 3.35
C THR A 368 -21.55 -48.40 4.87
N ARG A 369 -21.50 -49.60 5.41
CA ARG A 369 -21.35 -49.83 6.85
C ARG A 369 -20.13 -49.09 7.32
N VAL A 370 -20.30 -47.94 7.94
CA VAL A 370 -19.24 -47.22 8.64
C VAL A 370 -18.74 -48.13 9.73
N ASN A 371 -17.42 -48.34 9.80
CA ASN A 371 -16.84 -49.14 10.87
C ASN A 371 -17.26 -48.53 12.23
N PRO A 372 -17.85 -49.29 13.15
CA PRO A 372 -18.30 -48.79 14.45
C PRO A 372 -17.19 -48.04 15.23
N GLU A 373 -15.95 -48.38 14.96
CA GLU A 373 -14.76 -47.76 15.56
C GLU A 373 -14.52 -46.36 14.98
N THR A 374 -14.65 -46.22 13.67
CA THR A 374 -14.52 -44.91 12.99
C THR A 374 -15.65 -43.95 13.43
N GLU A 375 -16.87 -44.46 13.62
CA GLU A 375 -17.99 -43.67 14.11
C GLU A 375 -17.77 -43.16 15.56
N ARG A 376 -17.23 -44.01 16.43
CA ARG A 376 -16.85 -43.62 17.81
C ARG A 376 -15.75 -42.55 17.80
N LEU A 377 -14.76 -42.67 16.91
CA LEU A 377 -13.70 -41.69 16.77
C LEU A 377 -14.24 -40.36 16.25
N HIS A 378 -15.18 -40.35 15.31
CA HIS A 378 -15.85 -39.14 14.87
C HIS A 378 -16.65 -38.46 15.99
N ILE A 379 -17.37 -39.21 16.80
CA ILE A 379 -18.09 -38.69 17.96
C ILE A 379 -17.10 -38.04 18.94
N LYS A 380 -15.97 -38.73 19.22
CA LYS A 380 -14.93 -38.17 20.09
C LYS A 380 -14.31 -36.88 19.54
N VAL A 381 -14.08 -36.77 18.22
CA VAL A 381 -13.63 -35.53 17.58
C VAL A 381 -14.65 -34.41 17.76
N GLU A 382 -15.95 -34.70 17.62
CA GLU A 382 -17.00 -33.70 17.83
C GLU A 382 -17.12 -33.25 19.29
N GLU A 383 -16.94 -34.17 20.25
CA GLU A 383 -16.89 -33.84 21.68
C GLU A 383 -15.67 -32.97 22.01
N LEU A 384 -14.50 -33.30 21.45
CA LEU A 384 -13.29 -32.49 21.62
C LEU A 384 -13.44 -31.10 21.00
N LYS A 385 -14.04 -30.98 19.82
CA LYS A 385 -14.35 -29.69 19.21
C LYS A 385 -15.28 -28.84 20.08
N LYS A 386 -16.25 -29.46 20.75
CA LYS A 386 -17.15 -28.78 21.70
C LYS A 386 -16.46 -28.38 23.00
N SER A 387 -15.35 -29.03 23.37
CA SER A 387 -14.61 -28.71 24.60
C SER A 387 -13.69 -27.51 24.45
N VAL A 388 -13.51 -26.98 23.24
CA VAL A 388 -12.70 -25.80 22.97
C VAL A 388 -13.21 -24.63 23.78
N LYS A 389 -12.34 -24.08 24.61
CA LYS A 389 -12.65 -22.94 25.44
C LYS A 389 -12.64 -21.65 24.63
N TYR A 390 -13.62 -20.84 24.91
CA TYR A 390 -13.75 -19.53 24.34
C TYR A 390 -13.15 -18.48 25.28
N THR A 391 -12.39 -17.55 24.73
CA THR A 391 -11.93 -16.38 25.49
C THR A 391 -12.13 -15.13 24.64
N ALA A 392 -12.54 -14.06 25.26
CA ALA A 392 -12.61 -12.74 24.66
C ALA A 392 -11.64 -11.81 25.36
N LEU A 393 -10.93 -11.02 24.60
CA LEU A 393 -10.13 -9.96 25.18
C LEU A 393 -11.08 -8.90 25.76
N HIS A 394 -10.84 -8.50 27.01
CA HIS A 394 -11.67 -7.48 27.66
C HIS A 394 -11.58 -6.17 26.88
N GLU A 395 -12.70 -5.45 26.73
CA GLU A 395 -12.82 -4.21 25.95
C GLU A 395 -11.78 -3.13 26.34
N LEU A 396 -11.26 -3.19 27.55
CA LEU A 396 -10.18 -2.32 28.02
C LEU A 396 -8.90 -2.42 27.17
N PHE A 397 -8.66 -3.55 26.51
CA PHE A 397 -7.47 -3.82 25.71
C PHE A 397 -7.74 -3.81 24.20
N VAL A 398 -9.02 -3.64 23.81
CA VAL A 398 -9.39 -3.54 22.39
C VAL A 398 -9.41 -2.07 22.00
N PRO A 399 -8.65 -1.65 20.99
CA PRO A 399 -8.59 -0.27 20.54
C PRO A 399 -9.97 0.34 20.26
N ASN A 400 -10.13 1.62 20.61
CA ASN A 400 -11.34 2.42 20.38
C ASN A 400 -12.65 1.89 21.01
N ARG A 401 -12.59 0.92 21.91
CA ARG A 401 -13.72 0.56 22.74
C ARG A 401 -13.91 1.57 23.87
N LEU A 402 -15.16 1.71 24.35
CA LEU A 402 -15.49 2.74 25.34
C LEU A 402 -14.62 2.64 26.61
N GLU A 403 -14.36 1.44 27.12
CA GLU A 403 -13.51 1.23 28.30
C GLU A 403 -12.03 1.53 28.01
N HIS A 404 -11.56 1.22 26.81
CA HIS A 404 -10.21 1.59 26.36
C HIS A 404 -10.06 3.12 26.27
N LEU A 405 -11.03 3.82 25.66
CA LEU A 405 -11.04 5.27 25.53
C LEU A 405 -11.06 5.97 26.89
N LYS A 406 -11.92 5.54 27.82
CA LYS A 406 -11.94 6.07 29.20
C LYS A 406 -10.60 5.97 29.90
N ARG A 407 -9.91 4.84 29.71
CA ARG A 407 -8.61 4.60 30.34
C ARG A 407 -7.50 5.48 29.76
N TRP A 408 -7.44 5.62 28.44
CA TRP A 408 -6.29 6.18 27.74
C TRP A 408 -6.44 7.64 27.32
N THR A 409 -7.67 8.12 27.12
CA THR A 409 -7.93 9.44 26.57
C THR A 409 -8.65 10.39 27.53
N SER A 410 -9.16 9.91 28.64
CA SER A 410 -10.08 10.64 29.53
C SER A 410 -11.32 11.20 28.81
N ARG A 411 -11.61 10.76 27.60
CA ARG A 411 -12.79 11.19 26.83
C ARG A 411 -13.95 10.23 27.10
N THR A 412 -15.13 10.79 27.30
CA THR A 412 -16.35 10.01 27.63
C THR A 412 -17.17 9.62 26.43
N ALA A 413 -16.99 10.29 25.32
CA ALA A 413 -17.64 9.97 24.05
C ALA A 413 -16.82 10.53 22.90
N ILE A 414 -16.52 9.71 21.91
CA ILE A 414 -15.92 10.10 20.63
C ILE A 414 -16.92 9.66 19.57
N SER A 415 -17.50 10.61 18.85
CA SER A 415 -18.42 10.33 17.76
C SER A 415 -17.66 9.93 16.50
N ASN A 416 -18.11 8.89 15.82
CA ASN A 416 -17.60 8.41 14.51
C ASN A 416 -16.24 7.75 14.51
N GLU A 417 -15.82 7.08 15.59
CA GLU A 417 -14.57 6.34 15.60
C GLU A 417 -14.73 4.92 15.06
N PHE A 418 -13.77 4.54 14.24
CA PHE A 418 -13.67 3.16 13.80
C PHE A 418 -13.37 2.23 14.98
N THR A 419 -14.14 1.16 15.10
CA THR A 419 -13.92 0.16 16.12
C THR A 419 -13.81 -1.21 15.44
N SER A 420 -12.68 -1.87 15.61
CA SER A 420 -12.52 -3.23 15.15
C SER A 420 -13.47 -4.16 15.86
N PHE A 421 -13.98 -5.13 15.14
CA PHE A 421 -14.88 -6.15 15.71
C PHE A 421 -14.53 -7.53 15.15
N VAL A 422 -14.20 -8.45 16.02
CA VAL A 422 -13.98 -9.85 15.67
C VAL A 422 -15.13 -10.66 16.26
N GLU A 423 -15.91 -11.31 15.41
CA GLU A 423 -17.07 -12.10 15.80
C GLU A 423 -16.66 -13.35 16.59
N ASP A 424 -17.52 -13.81 17.49
CA ASP A 424 -17.25 -14.92 18.41
C ASP A 424 -16.83 -16.20 17.68
N GLU A 425 -17.47 -16.49 16.53
CA GLU A 425 -17.11 -17.64 15.69
C GLU A 425 -15.70 -17.54 15.13
N VAL A 426 -15.28 -16.32 14.76
CA VAL A 426 -13.93 -16.06 14.26
C VAL A 426 -12.92 -16.12 15.41
N VAL A 427 -13.28 -15.65 16.61
CA VAL A 427 -12.45 -15.81 17.81
C VAL A 427 -12.14 -17.29 18.05
N ALA A 428 -13.16 -18.15 17.99
CA ALA A 428 -12.97 -19.59 18.13
C ALA A 428 -11.99 -20.14 17.08
N GLN A 429 -12.10 -19.69 15.83
CA GLN A 429 -11.18 -20.08 14.76
C GLN A 429 -9.76 -19.59 15.03
N ILE A 430 -9.58 -18.35 15.51
CA ILE A 430 -8.27 -17.79 15.86
C ILE A 430 -7.61 -18.61 16.97
N MET A 431 -8.37 -18.98 17.99
CA MET A 431 -7.85 -19.78 19.11
C MET A 431 -7.36 -21.17 18.67
N LEU A 432 -7.92 -21.70 17.58
CA LEU A 432 -7.54 -23.01 17.01
C LEU A 432 -6.37 -22.95 16.01
N LEU A 433 -5.83 -21.75 15.70
CA LEU A 433 -4.69 -21.62 14.80
C LEU A 433 -3.42 -22.23 15.40
N ASN A 434 -2.62 -22.88 14.56
CA ASN A 434 -1.30 -23.37 14.94
C ASN A 434 -0.22 -22.31 14.62
N VAL A 435 -0.32 -21.16 15.31
CA VAL A 435 0.63 -20.04 15.20
C VAL A 435 1.05 -19.60 16.60
N ALA A 436 2.18 -18.88 16.68
CA ALA A 436 2.66 -18.34 17.95
C ALA A 436 1.58 -17.47 18.63
N THR A 437 1.53 -17.53 19.94
CA THR A 437 0.49 -16.91 20.78
C THR A 437 0.33 -15.42 20.53
N HIS A 438 1.45 -14.70 20.32
CA HIS A 438 1.39 -13.26 20.09
C HIS A 438 0.59 -12.89 18.81
N TRP A 439 0.60 -13.74 17.77
CA TRP A 439 -0.22 -13.53 16.57
C TRP A 439 -1.71 -13.70 16.84
N LYS A 440 -2.08 -14.67 17.68
CA LYS A 440 -3.48 -14.85 18.11
C LYS A 440 -3.97 -13.64 18.90
N LEU A 441 -3.17 -13.18 19.88
CA LEU A 441 -3.49 -12.02 20.70
C LEU A 441 -3.68 -10.75 19.87
N LEU A 442 -2.78 -10.50 18.93
CA LEU A 442 -2.89 -9.35 18.05
C LEU A 442 -4.18 -9.37 17.21
N LEU A 443 -4.55 -10.55 16.65
CA LEU A 443 -5.82 -10.67 15.91
C LEU A 443 -7.03 -10.41 16.80
N LEU A 444 -7.04 -10.90 18.05
CA LEU A 444 -8.10 -10.62 19.02
C LEU A 444 -8.20 -9.12 19.36
N MET A 445 -7.08 -8.40 19.29
CA MET A 445 -7.06 -6.93 19.44
C MET A 445 -7.49 -6.19 18.16
N GLY A 446 -7.78 -6.87 17.10
CA GLY A 446 -8.07 -6.26 15.80
C GLY A 446 -6.83 -5.83 15.02
N ILE A 447 -5.67 -6.42 15.31
CA ILE A 447 -4.39 -6.15 14.66
C ILE A 447 -3.96 -7.38 13.86
N GLY A 448 -3.95 -7.25 12.54
CA GLY A 448 -3.46 -8.28 11.62
C GLY A 448 -1.99 -8.07 11.28
N ALA A 449 -1.31 -9.14 10.86
CA ALA A 449 0.04 -9.06 10.33
C ALA A 449 0.18 -9.93 9.09
N ILE A 450 0.91 -9.43 8.10
CA ILE A 450 1.26 -10.18 6.90
C ILE A 450 2.74 -10.46 6.94
N THR A 451 3.09 -11.73 7.17
CA THR A 451 4.47 -12.21 7.23
C THR A 451 4.54 -13.63 6.71
N ASN A 452 5.72 -14.04 6.23
CA ASN A 452 5.98 -15.42 5.81
C ASN A 452 6.04 -16.41 6.98
N ALA A 453 6.12 -15.93 8.22
CA ALA A 453 6.20 -16.75 9.43
C ALA A 453 4.83 -17.30 9.90
N THR A 454 3.71 -16.87 9.30
CA THR A 454 2.37 -17.30 9.69
C THR A 454 1.83 -18.40 8.79
N ASP A 455 0.97 -19.27 9.37
CA ASP A 455 0.28 -20.33 8.64
C ASP A 455 -0.72 -19.77 7.62
N GLN A 456 -0.99 -20.53 6.55
CA GLN A 456 -1.97 -20.17 5.52
C GLN A 456 -3.36 -19.89 6.12
N LYS A 457 -3.79 -20.67 7.13
CA LYS A 457 -5.09 -20.47 7.79
C LYS A 457 -5.16 -19.10 8.50
N TYR A 458 -4.07 -18.71 9.16
CA TYR A 458 -3.97 -17.37 9.77
C TYR A 458 -4.13 -16.28 8.71
N THR A 459 -3.40 -16.41 7.61
CA THR A 459 -3.44 -15.46 6.51
C THR A 459 -4.85 -15.37 5.89
N ASP A 460 -5.56 -16.48 5.73
CA ASP A 460 -6.91 -16.51 5.18
C ASP A 460 -7.93 -15.83 6.11
N ILE A 461 -7.86 -16.08 7.43
CA ILE A 461 -8.68 -15.41 8.43
C ILE A 461 -8.40 -13.91 8.44
N MET A 462 -7.13 -13.52 8.53
CA MET A 462 -6.70 -12.13 8.54
C MET A 462 -7.18 -11.39 7.28
N LYS A 463 -7.01 -11.97 6.09
CA LYS A 463 -7.50 -11.41 4.82
C LYS A 463 -9.02 -11.25 4.79
N THR A 464 -9.75 -12.21 5.35
CA THR A 464 -11.20 -12.14 5.44
C THR A 464 -11.64 -11.00 6.36
N LEU A 465 -11.03 -10.87 7.54
CA LEU A 465 -11.27 -9.76 8.45
C LEU A 465 -10.91 -8.40 7.83
N ALA A 466 -9.78 -8.31 7.14
CA ALA A 466 -9.35 -7.11 6.44
C ALA A 466 -10.33 -6.70 5.33
N LYS A 467 -10.80 -7.66 4.53
CA LYS A 467 -11.77 -7.42 3.46
C LYS A 467 -13.10 -6.86 3.98
N HIS A 468 -13.53 -7.31 5.15
CA HIS A 468 -14.75 -6.84 5.81
C HIS A 468 -14.51 -5.63 6.72
N GLN A 469 -13.30 -5.03 6.69
CA GLN A 469 -12.92 -3.89 7.53
C GLN A 469 -13.12 -4.13 9.03
N LYS A 470 -12.82 -5.35 9.47
CA LYS A 470 -12.95 -5.76 10.89
C LYS A 470 -11.62 -5.60 11.66
N LEU A 471 -10.53 -5.28 10.97
CA LEU A 471 -9.23 -5.03 11.60
C LEU A 471 -8.97 -3.53 11.73
N TYR A 472 -8.50 -3.16 12.90
CA TYR A 472 -8.06 -1.82 13.23
C TYR A 472 -6.76 -1.46 12.53
N LEU A 473 -5.79 -2.38 12.52
CA LEU A 473 -4.45 -2.20 11.99
C LEU A 473 -3.99 -3.45 11.25
N ILE A 474 -3.24 -3.24 10.17
CA ILE A 474 -2.52 -4.31 9.48
C ILE A 474 -1.04 -3.92 9.41
N ILE A 475 -0.17 -4.74 10.01
CA ILE A 475 1.28 -4.59 9.95
C ILE A 475 1.79 -5.46 8.79
N THR A 476 2.59 -4.88 7.90
CA THR A 476 3.07 -5.61 6.72
C THR A 476 4.40 -5.08 6.21
N ALA A 477 5.17 -5.96 5.57
CA ALA A 477 6.33 -5.54 4.81
C ALA A 477 5.90 -4.89 3.49
N THR A 478 6.79 -4.08 2.92
CA THR A 478 6.53 -3.33 1.69
C THR A 478 6.21 -4.22 0.49
N ASP A 479 6.75 -5.44 0.44
CA ASP A 479 6.52 -6.37 -0.67
C ASP A 479 5.08 -6.88 -0.77
N TYR A 480 4.33 -6.86 0.34
CA TYR A 480 2.93 -7.28 0.36
C TYR A 480 1.93 -6.20 -0.03
N ILE A 481 2.41 -5.00 -0.34
CA ILE A 481 1.57 -3.90 -0.82
C ILE A 481 0.98 -4.25 -2.18
N TYR A 482 1.73 -4.96 -3.01
CA TYR A 482 1.31 -5.39 -4.33
C TYR A 482 0.18 -6.42 -4.25
N GLY A 483 -0.86 -6.22 -5.06
CA GLY A 483 -1.97 -7.16 -5.14
C GLY A 483 -3.01 -7.09 -4.01
N THR A 484 -2.84 -6.24 -3.00
CA THR A 484 -3.86 -6.03 -1.97
C THR A 484 -4.83 -4.92 -2.36
N ASN A 485 -6.12 -5.17 -2.24
CA ASN A 485 -7.17 -4.17 -2.55
C ASN A 485 -7.99 -3.81 -1.31
N TYR A 486 -7.34 -3.75 -0.13
CA TYR A 486 -7.99 -3.29 1.08
C TYR A 486 -8.09 -1.77 1.10
N GLN A 487 -9.14 -1.27 1.74
CA GLN A 487 -9.34 0.16 1.89
C GLN A 487 -8.72 0.61 3.21
N PHE A 488 -7.69 1.45 3.12
CA PHE A 488 -7.05 2.05 4.28
C PHE A 488 -7.33 3.55 4.31
N CYS A 489 -7.58 4.06 5.51
CA CYS A 489 -7.76 5.48 5.77
C CYS A 489 -6.46 6.13 6.20
N HIS A 490 -5.68 5.42 6.99
CA HIS A 490 -4.41 5.89 7.49
C HIS A 490 -3.28 4.95 7.11
N GLY A 491 -2.10 5.52 6.93
CA GLY A 491 -0.87 4.78 6.70
C GLY A 491 0.25 5.28 7.60
N TYR A 492 1.06 4.34 8.05
CA TYR A 492 2.30 4.63 8.75
C TYR A 492 3.47 4.03 7.99
N ILE A 493 4.50 4.82 7.79
CA ILE A 493 5.76 4.38 7.20
C ILE A 493 6.78 4.27 8.31
N GLY A 494 7.25 3.06 8.56
CA GLY A 494 8.21 2.73 9.62
C GLY A 494 9.55 3.43 9.44
N LYS A 495 10.26 3.60 10.55
CA LYS A 495 11.58 4.24 10.55
C LYS A 495 12.64 3.40 9.82
N ASP A 496 12.45 2.09 9.77
CA ASP A 496 13.33 1.12 9.11
C ASP A 496 13.23 1.13 7.58
N LEU A 497 12.31 1.93 7.02
CA LEU A 497 12.11 2.07 5.57
C LEU A 497 12.82 3.31 4.97
N GLU A 498 13.84 3.85 5.64
CA GLU A 498 14.57 5.03 5.18
C GLU A 498 15.23 4.84 3.81
N SER A 499 15.66 3.61 3.50
CA SER A 499 16.30 3.26 2.22
C SER A 499 15.31 2.88 1.11
N MET A 500 14.01 3.01 1.35
CA MET A 500 12.99 2.67 0.35
C MET A 500 13.09 3.60 -0.86
N SER A 501 12.98 3.04 -2.08
CA SER A 501 12.97 3.84 -3.29
C SER A 501 11.78 4.81 -3.34
N GLN A 502 11.94 5.92 -4.06
CA GLN A 502 10.90 6.92 -4.23
C GLN A 502 9.63 6.31 -4.84
N GLU A 503 9.77 5.49 -5.86
CA GLU A 503 8.66 4.83 -6.56
C GLU A 503 7.91 3.87 -5.63
N LYS A 504 8.64 3.07 -4.86
CA LYS A 504 8.04 2.15 -3.88
C LYS A 504 7.32 2.90 -2.76
N ALA A 505 7.85 4.05 -2.32
CA ALA A 505 7.19 4.91 -1.35
C ALA A 505 5.86 5.47 -1.90
N ILE A 506 5.85 5.97 -3.13
CA ILE A 506 4.65 6.49 -3.81
C ILE A 506 3.61 5.39 -4.00
N GLN A 507 4.01 4.19 -4.44
CA GLN A 507 3.11 3.04 -4.57
C GLN A 507 2.50 2.64 -3.23
N SER A 508 3.31 2.63 -2.17
CA SER A 508 2.88 2.32 -0.81
C SER A 508 1.82 3.30 -0.31
N MET A 509 2.10 4.59 -0.47
CA MET A 509 1.17 5.66 -0.11
C MET A 509 -0.10 5.63 -0.98
N GLY A 510 0.01 5.20 -2.22
CA GLY A 510 -1.12 5.05 -3.15
C GLY A 510 -2.19 4.05 -2.71
N ARG A 511 -1.93 3.21 -1.70
CA ARG A 511 -2.91 2.30 -1.10
C ARG A 511 -3.86 2.98 -0.13
N ILE A 512 -3.51 4.18 0.35
CA ILE A 512 -4.30 4.94 1.31
C ILE A 512 -5.32 5.79 0.57
N GLY A 513 -6.53 5.88 1.11
CA GLY A 513 -7.61 6.69 0.56
C GLY A 513 -8.20 6.18 -0.77
N ARG A 514 -8.13 4.87 -1.07
CA ARG A 514 -8.72 4.29 -2.28
C ARG A 514 -10.26 4.25 -2.28
N GLY A 515 -10.88 4.13 -1.12
CA GLY A 515 -12.34 4.07 -0.98
C GLY A 515 -13.01 5.44 -0.92
N ALA A 516 -14.36 5.44 -0.98
CA ALA A 516 -15.19 6.63 -0.77
C ALA A 516 -15.83 6.65 0.64
N ILE A 517 -15.41 5.75 1.53
CA ILE A 517 -16.14 5.42 2.77
C ILE A 517 -15.91 6.48 3.86
N GLN A 518 -14.80 7.22 3.81
CA GLN A 518 -14.41 8.14 4.87
C GLN A 518 -13.86 9.45 4.31
N GLN A 519 -13.89 10.50 5.15
CA GLN A 519 -13.54 11.86 4.74
C GLN A 519 -12.11 12.26 5.15
N ASP A 520 -11.56 11.66 6.20
CA ASP A 520 -10.22 11.98 6.68
C ASP A 520 -9.22 10.86 6.39
N TYR A 521 -8.13 11.22 5.74
CA TYR A 521 -7.03 10.33 5.39
C TYR A 521 -5.72 10.95 5.88
N THR A 522 -4.76 10.14 6.32
CA THR A 522 -3.43 10.62 6.70
C THR A 522 -2.34 9.60 6.36
N ILE A 523 -1.16 10.11 6.03
CA ILE A 523 0.07 9.33 5.95
C ILE A 523 1.02 9.89 7.00
N ARG A 524 1.45 9.06 7.93
CA ARG A 524 2.37 9.45 8.99
C ARG A 524 3.72 8.78 8.77
N VAL A 525 4.75 9.59 8.65
CA VAL A 525 6.10 9.11 8.35
C VAL A 525 6.95 9.22 9.62
N ARG A 526 7.65 8.13 9.95
CA ARG A 526 8.45 8.04 11.17
C ARG A 526 9.90 8.55 11.02
N HIS A 527 10.28 8.95 9.81
CA HIS A 527 11.57 9.53 9.48
C HIS A 527 11.43 10.58 8.37
N ASP A 528 11.72 11.84 8.69
CA ASP A 528 11.43 12.97 7.79
C ASP A 528 12.25 12.94 6.50
N ALA A 529 13.41 12.26 6.48
CA ALA A 529 14.20 12.07 5.26
C ALA A 529 13.40 11.34 4.16
N ILE A 530 12.48 10.44 4.50
CA ILE A 530 11.62 9.75 3.54
C ILE A 530 10.73 10.77 2.82
N ILE A 531 10.17 11.74 3.55
CA ILE A 531 9.30 12.77 2.97
C ILE A 531 10.10 13.61 1.97
N ARG A 532 11.27 14.11 2.38
CA ARG A 532 12.13 14.89 1.49
C ARG A 532 12.53 14.10 0.25
N HIS A 533 12.88 12.82 0.42
CA HIS A 533 13.24 11.93 -0.69
C HIS A 533 12.11 11.81 -1.73
N ILE A 534 10.85 11.71 -1.29
CA ILE A 534 9.69 11.61 -2.19
C ILE A 534 9.49 12.87 -3.03
N PHE A 535 9.81 14.04 -2.49
CA PHE A 535 9.60 15.34 -3.12
C PHE A 535 10.87 15.93 -3.78
N THR A 536 11.97 15.21 -3.76
CA THR A 536 13.23 15.64 -4.45
C THR A 536 13.30 15.02 -5.83
N ALA A 537 13.64 15.83 -6.84
CA ALA A 537 13.86 15.33 -8.19
C ALA A 537 15.09 14.40 -8.26
N LEU A 538 14.90 13.20 -8.78
CA LEU A 538 15.98 12.23 -8.99
C LEU A 538 16.31 12.14 -10.48
N ARG A 539 17.59 11.97 -10.80
CA ARG A 539 18.02 11.61 -12.15
C ARG A 539 17.64 10.16 -12.44
N SER A 540 17.37 9.83 -13.70
CA SER A 540 17.02 8.47 -14.12
C SER A 540 18.04 7.41 -13.65
N SER A 541 19.34 7.75 -13.65
CA SER A 541 20.41 6.87 -13.13
C SER A 541 20.38 6.63 -11.62
N GLN A 542 19.61 7.40 -10.88
CA GLN A 542 19.43 7.26 -9.42
C GLN A 542 18.16 6.49 -9.06
N LYS A 543 17.33 6.15 -10.05
CA LYS A 543 16.10 5.39 -9.87
C LYS A 543 16.36 3.91 -10.12
N PRO A 544 16.36 3.05 -9.09
CA PRO A 544 16.67 1.62 -9.25
C PRO A 544 15.72 0.92 -10.21
N GLU A 545 14.43 1.27 -10.19
CA GLU A 545 13.41 0.69 -11.07
C GLU A 545 13.68 1.01 -12.55
N VAL A 546 14.10 2.23 -12.87
CA VAL A 546 14.48 2.64 -14.23
C VAL A 546 15.71 1.86 -14.69
N CYS A 547 16.75 1.82 -13.86
CA CYS A 547 18.00 1.09 -14.18
C CYS A 547 17.73 -0.41 -14.37
N ALA A 548 16.94 -1.01 -13.49
CA ALA A 548 16.60 -2.43 -13.59
C ALA A 548 15.70 -2.72 -14.80
N MET A 549 14.76 -1.82 -15.14
CA MET A 549 13.90 -1.98 -16.31
C MET A 549 14.71 -1.92 -17.61
N ASN A 550 15.60 -0.93 -17.77
CA ASN A 550 16.49 -0.83 -18.94
C ASN A 550 17.43 -2.05 -19.07
N ARG A 551 17.83 -2.68 -17.96
CA ARG A 551 18.64 -3.91 -17.96
C ARG A 551 17.85 -5.18 -18.28
N LEU A 552 16.64 -5.32 -17.78
CA LEU A 552 15.88 -6.58 -17.84
C LEU A 552 14.90 -6.66 -19.01
N PHE A 553 14.48 -5.52 -19.56
CA PHE A 553 13.54 -5.47 -20.67
C PHE A 553 14.28 -5.26 -22.00
N VAL A 554 15.29 -6.08 -22.24
CA VAL A 554 16.04 -6.14 -23.49
C VAL A 554 16.09 -7.58 -23.99
N SER A 555 16.11 -7.75 -25.31
CA SER A 555 16.07 -9.07 -25.95
C SER A 555 17.46 -9.66 -26.22
N ALA A 556 18.52 -8.86 -26.13
CA ALA A 556 19.89 -9.29 -26.34
C ALA A 556 20.44 -10.01 -25.09
N ASP A 557 21.06 -11.19 -25.31
CA ASP A 557 21.84 -11.98 -24.36
C ASP A 557 21.11 -12.73 -23.25
N ALA A 558 20.03 -13.48 -23.60
CA ALA A 558 19.58 -14.59 -22.75
C ALA A 558 20.51 -15.81 -22.78
N ASP A 559 21.48 -15.86 -23.68
CA ASP A 559 22.32 -17.06 -23.97
C ASP A 559 23.78 -16.97 -23.44
N ALA A 560 24.14 -15.89 -22.73
CA ALA A 560 25.52 -15.74 -22.24
C ALA A 560 25.81 -16.35 -20.85
N ASP A 561 24.77 -16.76 -20.10
CA ASP A 561 24.90 -17.35 -18.74
C ASP A 561 24.06 -18.63 -18.54
N ALA A 562 24.01 -19.52 -19.55
CA ALA A 562 23.40 -20.86 -19.41
C ALA A 562 24.46 -21.92 -19.15
#